data_435e11df6027b63d2e869460c1eef3f5
#
_entry.id   435e11df6027b63d2e869460c1eef3f5
#
_cell.length_a   1.000
_cell.length_b   1.000
_cell.length_c   1.000
_cell.angle_alpha   90.00
_cell.angle_beta   90.00
_cell.angle_gamma   90.00
#
_symmetry.space_group_name_H-M   'P 1'
#
loop_
_entity.id
_entity.type
_entity.pdbx_description
1 polymer ?
#
loop_
_entity_poly.entity_id
_entity_poly.type
_entity_poly.pdbx_seq_one_letter_code
_entity_poly.pdbx_strand_id
1 'polypeptide(L)'
;QILADSKKLVAADKNEEAGLLLLRAYKGLPKNNALIKFLSEEGNKSLLLKTENFYMQNNNKDMPKVTDELYFIIDEKANSIELTEKGLDLISTSVEDASFFILPDVGSRIADLEKSDLADRDKLRAKDELLQDYSVKSERVHTMTQLLKAWTLFDRNTEYVVMDKKVKIVDAQTGRILEGRRYSDGLHQAI
;
A
#
# COMPACT_ATOMS: atom_id res chain seq x y z
N GLN A 1 -15.49 -6.48 -7.55
CA GLN A 1 -16.25 -5.79 -8.64
C GLN A 1 -15.34 -5.43 -9.80
N ILE A 2 -14.21 -4.72 -9.60
CA ILE A 2 -13.26 -4.29 -10.64
C ILE A 2 -12.86 -5.45 -11.58
N LEU A 3 -12.49 -6.60 -11.03
CA LEU A 3 -12.14 -7.78 -11.83
C LEU A 3 -13.33 -8.32 -12.65
N ALA A 4 -14.54 -8.29 -12.10
CA ALA A 4 -15.73 -8.74 -12.81
C ALA A 4 -16.07 -7.83 -13.99
N ASP A 5 -15.86 -6.53 -13.82
CA ASP A 5 -16.08 -5.55 -14.89
C ASP A 5 -14.99 -5.65 -15.97
N SER A 6 -13.73 -5.88 -15.58
CA SER A 6 -12.64 -6.18 -16.53
C SER A 6 -12.97 -7.40 -17.39
N LYS A 7 -13.46 -8.50 -16.80
CA LYS A 7 -13.86 -9.72 -17.52
C LYS A 7 -14.93 -9.46 -18.58
N LYS A 8 -15.94 -8.65 -18.25
CA LYS A 8 -16.98 -8.27 -19.20
C LYS A 8 -16.43 -7.47 -20.38
N LEU A 9 -15.47 -6.57 -20.11
CA LEU A 9 -14.84 -5.75 -21.14
C LEU A 9 -13.92 -6.57 -22.05
N VAL A 10 -13.19 -7.55 -21.51
CA VAL A 10 -12.42 -8.51 -22.32
C VAL A 10 -13.35 -9.29 -23.25
N ALA A 11 -14.48 -9.78 -22.74
CA ALA A 11 -15.48 -10.50 -23.55
C ALA A 11 -16.15 -9.61 -24.63
N ALA A 12 -16.15 -8.29 -24.42
CA ALA A 12 -16.65 -7.29 -25.39
C ALA A 12 -15.57 -6.74 -26.32
N ASP A 13 -14.34 -7.32 -26.29
CA ASP A 13 -13.17 -6.88 -27.06
C ASP A 13 -12.71 -5.42 -26.81
N LYS A 14 -13.08 -4.85 -25.65
CA LYS A 14 -12.67 -3.52 -25.20
C LYS A 14 -11.37 -3.59 -24.42
N ASN A 15 -10.28 -3.96 -25.09
CA ASN A 15 -9.02 -4.33 -24.47
C ASN A 15 -8.33 -3.20 -23.68
N GLU A 16 -8.47 -1.93 -24.10
CA GLU A 16 -7.85 -0.81 -23.37
C GLU A 16 -8.53 -0.57 -22.02
N GLU A 17 -9.87 -0.49 -21.99
CA GLU A 17 -10.64 -0.32 -20.76
C GLU A 17 -10.49 -1.55 -19.84
N ALA A 18 -10.54 -2.74 -20.43
CA ALA A 18 -10.34 -4.00 -19.72
C ALA A 18 -8.95 -4.09 -19.07
N GLY A 19 -7.90 -3.70 -19.80
CA GLY A 19 -6.54 -3.67 -19.32
C GLY A 19 -6.35 -2.72 -18.14
N LEU A 20 -6.94 -1.53 -18.19
CA LEU A 20 -6.90 -0.58 -17.07
C LEU A 20 -7.51 -1.17 -15.80
N LEU A 21 -8.70 -1.77 -15.89
CA LEU A 21 -9.36 -2.39 -14.74
C LEU A 21 -8.59 -3.63 -14.24
N LEU A 22 -8.01 -4.40 -15.16
CA LEU A 22 -7.19 -5.56 -14.82
C LEU A 22 -5.92 -5.13 -14.06
N LEU A 23 -5.26 -4.07 -14.52
CA LEU A 23 -4.09 -3.50 -13.85
C LEU A 23 -4.44 -2.93 -12.47
N ARG A 24 -5.58 -2.24 -12.33
CA ARG A 24 -6.09 -1.81 -11.03
C ARG A 24 -6.32 -2.99 -10.09
N ALA A 25 -6.98 -4.05 -10.55
CA ALA A 25 -7.19 -5.25 -9.74
C ALA A 25 -5.87 -5.89 -9.30
N TYR A 26 -4.88 -5.93 -10.19
CA TYR A 26 -3.57 -6.48 -9.91
C TYR A 26 -2.77 -5.62 -8.91
N LYS A 27 -2.76 -4.29 -9.08
CA LYS A 27 -2.09 -3.37 -8.12
C LYS A 27 -2.78 -3.35 -6.76
N GLY A 28 -4.09 -3.57 -6.70
CA GLY A 28 -4.85 -3.58 -5.45
C GLY A 28 -4.75 -4.88 -4.66
N LEU A 29 -4.81 -6.05 -5.31
CA LEU A 29 -4.77 -7.35 -4.63
C LEU A 29 -4.24 -8.46 -5.57
N PRO A 30 -2.92 -8.52 -5.81
CA PRO A 30 -2.32 -9.43 -6.78
C PRO A 30 -2.50 -10.91 -6.42
N LYS A 31 -2.50 -11.28 -5.14
CA LYS A 31 -2.69 -12.66 -4.65
C LYS A 31 -4.15 -13.12 -4.63
N ASN A 32 -5.09 -12.36 -5.20
CA ASN A 32 -6.49 -12.78 -5.27
C ASN A 32 -6.67 -14.01 -6.18
N ASN A 33 -7.22 -15.10 -5.64
CA ASN A 33 -7.39 -16.37 -6.37
C ASN A 33 -8.19 -16.24 -7.68
N ALA A 34 -9.23 -15.38 -7.69
CA ALA A 34 -10.04 -15.15 -8.88
C ALA A 34 -9.26 -14.38 -9.95
N LEU A 35 -8.37 -13.46 -9.55
CA LEU A 35 -7.47 -12.74 -10.44
C LEU A 35 -6.40 -13.67 -11.00
N ILE A 36 -5.76 -14.48 -10.16
CA ILE A 36 -4.73 -15.46 -10.58
C ILE A 36 -5.33 -16.44 -11.61
N LYS A 37 -6.53 -16.96 -11.34
CA LYS A 37 -7.24 -17.83 -12.29
C LYS A 37 -7.51 -17.11 -13.62
N PHE A 38 -7.95 -15.87 -13.60
CA PHE A 38 -8.21 -15.10 -14.81
C PHE A 38 -6.93 -14.79 -15.59
N LEU A 39 -5.83 -14.50 -14.90
CA LEU A 39 -4.52 -14.28 -15.54
C LEU A 39 -3.91 -15.55 -16.14
N SER A 40 -4.35 -16.75 -15.71
CA SER A 40 -3.92 -18.02 -16.32
C SER A 40 -4.62 -18.34 -17.65
N GLU A 41 -5.73 -17.67 -17.96
CA GLU A 41 -6.41 -17.78 -19.24
C GLU A 41 -5.58 -17.09 -20.35
N GLU A 42 -5.64 -17.62 -21.56
CA GLU A 42 -4.84 -17.17 -22.69
C GLU A 42 -5.10 -15.68 -23.02
N GLY A 43 -4.03 -14.92 -23.22
CA GLY A 43 -4.08 -13.50 -23.59
C GLY A 43 -4.16 -12.52 -22.40
N ASN A 44 -4.76 -12.89 -21.27
CA ASN A 44 -5.02 -11.97 -20.17
C ASN A 44 -3.74 -11.47 -19.49
N LYS A 45 -2.74 -12.35 -19.32
CA LYS A 45 -1.43 -11.96 -18.78
C LYS A 45 -0.68 -11.01 -19.74
N SER A 46 -0.80 -11.25 -21.04
CA SER A 46 -0.22 -10.37 -22.06
C SER A 46 -0.88 -9.00 -22.07
N LEU A 47 -2.21 -8.96 -21.91
CA LEU A 47 -2.98 -7.71 -21.78
C LEU A 47 -2.52 -6.92 -20.55
N LEU A 48 -2.39 -7.57 -19.38
CA LEU A 48 -1.90 -6.94 -18.16
C LEU A 48 -0.51 -6.31 -18.37
N LEU A 49 0.44 -7.08 -18.90
CA LEU A 49 1.80 -6.61 -19.12
C LEU A 49 1.89 -5.46 -20.13
N LYS A 50 1.13 -5.52 -21.21
CA LYS A 50 1.07 -4.43 -22.21
C LYS A 50 0.50 -3.15 -21.57
N THR A 51 -0.56 -3.28 -20.79
CA THR A 51 -1.17 -2.15 -20.09
C THR A 51 -0.22 -1.58 -19.03
N GLU A 52 0.43 -2.41 -18.23
CA GLU A 52 1.41 -1.95 -17.24
C GLU A 52 2.56 -1.19 -17.93
N ASN A 53 3.14 -1.74 -18.98
CA ASN A 53 4.20 -1.08 -19.75
C ASN A 53 3.74 0.27 -20.32
N PHE A 54 2.50 0.37 -20.81
CA PHE A 54 1.95 1.64 -21.30
C PHE A 54 1.91 2.70 -20.21
N TYR A 55 1.40 2.38 -19.01
CA TYR A 55 1.30 3.33 -17.89
C TYR A 55 2.64 3.61 -17.21
N MET A 56 3.63 2.73 -17.36
CA MET A 56 5.00 2.94 -16.86
C MET A 56 5.86 3.83 -17.76
N GLN A 57 5.42 4.13 -18.99
CA GLN A 57 6.12 5.06 -19.87
C GLN A 57 6.19 6.46 -19.26
N ASN A 58 7.11 7.30 -19.77
CA ASN A 58 7.27 8.68 -19.33
C ASN A 58 7.46 8.83 -17.80
N ASN A 59 8.30 8.00 -17.20
CA ASN A 59 8.57 8.00 -15.76
C ASN A 59 7.30 7.83 -14.90
N ASN A 60 6.41 6.93 -15.27
CA ASN A 60 5.16 6.62 -14.57
C ASN A 60 4.17 7.79 -14.48
N LYS A 61 4.29 8.81 -15.32
CA LYS A 61 3.45 10.02 -15.28
C LYS A 61 1.94 9.72 -15.35
N ASP A 62 1.58 8.66 -16.06
CA ASP A 62 0.19 8.25 -16.24
C ASP A 62 -0.28 7.17 -15.22
N MET A 63 0.62 6.64 -14.40
CA MET A 63 0.29 5.63 -13.39
C MET A 63 -0.76 6.11 -12.35
N PRO A 64 -0.82 7.38 -11.93
CA PRO A 64 -1.89 7.88 -11.07
C PRO A 64 -3.29 7.60 -11.61
N LYS A 65 -3.52 7.60 -12.93
CA LYS A 65 -4.81 7.23 -13.52
C LYS A 65 -5.27 5.80 -13.17
N VAL A 66 -4.30 4.92 -12.89
CA VAL A 66 -4.56 3.54 -12.44
C VAL A 66 -4.77 3.51 -10.93
N THR A 67 -3.93 4.19 -10.18
CA THR A 67 -3.75 4.00 -8.73
C THR A 67 -4.63 4.90 -7.87
N ASP A 68 -5.03 6.09 -8.32
CA ASP A 68 -5.80 7.05 -7.53
C ASP A 68 -7.22 6.54 -7.16
N GLU A 69 -7.72 5.58 -7.91
CA GLU A 69 -8.99 4.92 -7.60
C GLU A 69 -8.89 3.82 -6.54
N LEU A 70 -7.67 3.42 -6.19
CA LEU A 70 -7.42 2.40 -5.17
C LEU A 70 -7.27 3.04 -3.79
N TYR A 71 -7.52 2.29 -2.73
CA TYR A 71 -7.26 2.70 -1.35
C TYR A 71 -5.83 2.41 -0.91
N PHE A 72 -5.21 1.42 -1.51
CA PHE A 72 -3.80 1.07 -1.33
C PHE A 72 -3.27 0.36 -2.58
N ILE A 73 -1.95 0.35 -2.72
CA ILE A 73 -1.23 -0.26 -3.84
C ILE A 73 -0.28 -1.29 -3.28
N ILE A 74 -0.26 -2.48 -3.89
CA ILE A 74 0.67 -3.56 -3.54
C ILE A 74 1.73 -3.68 -4.63
N ASP A 75 3.00 -3.66 -4.22
CA ASP A 75 4.12 -4.08 -5.03
C ASP A 75 4.67 -5.42 -4.50
N GLU A 76 4.32 -6.51 -5.18
CA GLU A 76 4.78 -7.84 -4.80
C GLU A 76 6.30 -7.99 -4.90
N LYS A 77 6.94 -7.32 -5.87
CA LYS A 77 8.39 -7.42 -6.10
C LYS A 77 9.17 -6.75 -4.97
N ALA A 78 8.69 -5.59 -4.53
CA ALA A 78 9.26 -4.86 -3.41
C ALA A 78 8.73 -5.36 -2.05
N ASN A 79 7.75 -6.27 -2.06
CA ASN A 79 7.04 -6.73 -0.86
C ASN A 79 6.58 -5.55 0.00
N SER A 80 6.00 -4.54 -0.65
CA SER A 80 5.56 -3.28 -0.03
C SER A 80 4.10 -2.96 -0.33
N ILE A 81 3.52 -2.18 0.57
CA ILE A 81 2.20 -1.59 0.42
C ILE A 81 2.31 -0.10 0.65
N GLU A 82 1.61 0.67 -0.16
CA GLU A 82 1.48 2.11 -0.04
C GLU A 82 0.00 2.48 0.05
N LEU A 83 -0.38 3.29 1.04
CA LEU A 83 -1.71 3.88 1.14
C LEU A 83 -1.80 5.06 0.16
N THR A 84 -2.87 5.09 -0.62
CA THR A 84 -3.19 6.25 -1.47
C THR A 84 -3.82 7.37 -0.64
N GLU A 85 -3.94 8.58 -1.20
CA GLU A 85 -4.69 9.67 -0.57
C GLU A 85 -6.12 9.24 -0.24
N LYS A 86 -6.79 8.56 -1.18
CA LYS A 86 -8.13 8.00 -0.97
C LYS A 86 -8.19 6.99 0.18
N GLY A 87 -7.14 6.20 0.36
CA GLY A 87 -6.99 5.27 1.47
C GLY A 87 -6.81 5.99 2.80
N LEU A 88 -5.94 7.00 2.84
CA LEU A 88 -5.72 7.84 4.02
C LEU A 88 -6.99 8.59 4.44
N ASP A 89 -7.73 9.14 3.48
CA ASP A 89 -9.02 9.80 3.73
C ASP A 89 -10.03 8.82 4.33
N LEU A 90 -10.13 7.61 3.78
CA LEU A 90 -11.06 6.59 4.27
C LEU A 90 -10.76 6.21 5.73
N ILE A 91 -9.50 5.95 6.07
CA ILE A 91 -9.14 5.60 7.45
C ILE A 91 -9.28 6.79 8.40
N SER A 92 -9.05 8.02 7.93
CA SER A 92 -9.23 9.25 8.71
C SER A 92 -10.70 9.50 9.03
N THR A 93 -11.63 9.18 8.14
CA THR A 93 -13.08 9.31 8.40
C THR A 93 -13.60 8.28 9.41
N SER A 94 -12.88 7.20 9.67
CA SER A 94 -13.25 6.15 10.62
C SER A 94 -12.85 6.46 12.07
N VAL A 95 -12.13 7.56 12.31
CA VAL A 95 -11.69 8.03 13.63
C VAL A 95 -12.30 9.39 13.95
N GLU A 96 -12.47 9.71 15.24
CA GLU A 96 -13.05 10.98 15.68
C GLU A 96 -12.19 12.19 15.28
N ASP A 97 -10.86 12.04 15.25
CA ASP A 97 -9.93 13.08 14.82
C ASP A 97 -9.60 12.90 13.33
N ALA A 98 -10.20 13.71 12.47
CA ALA A 98 -9.94 13.71 11.03
C ALA A 98 -8.47 13.93 10.66
N SER A 99 -7.65 14.53 11.54
CA SER A 99 -6.23 14.75 11.34
C SER A 99 -5.33 13.60 11.79
N PHE A 100 -5.91 12.55 12.38
CA PHE A 100 -5.19 11.46 13.05
C PHE A 100 -4.15 10.75 12.18
N PHE A 101 -4.42 10.60 10.89
CA PHE A 101 -3.54 9.98 9.90
C PHE A 101 -2.95 10.97 8.88
N ILE A 102 -3.35 12.26 8.95
CA ILE A 102 -2.88 13.26 7.99
C ILE A 102 -1.53 13.81 8.44
N LEU A 103 -0.51 13.53 7.65
CA LEU A 103 0.84 14.05 7.89
C LEU A 103 0.88 15.56 7.64
N PRO A 104 1.43 16.37 8.57
CA PRO A 104 1.63 17.79 8.32
C PRO A 104 2.69 18.01 7.24
N ASP A 105 2.49 19.01 6.40
CA ASP A 105 3.54 19.50 5.50
C ASP A 105 4.61 20.25 6.30
N VAL A 106 5.62 19.48 6.74
CA VAL A 106 6.71 19.99 7.57
C VAL A 106 7.50 21.06 6.83
N GLY A 107 7.73 20.91 5.52
CA GLY A 107 8.51 21.86 4.71
C GLY A 107 7.88 23.24 4.66
N SER A 108 6.61 23.32 4.23
CA SER A 108 5.85 24.57 4.19
C SER A 108 5.74 25.22 5.57
N ARG A 109 5.37 24.43 6.59
CA ARG A 109 5.18 24.98 7.94
C ARG A 109 6.46 25.50 8.57
N ILE A 110 7.60 24.84 8.36
CA ILE A 110 8.90 25.37 8.83
C ILE A 110 9.24 26.67 8.10
N ALA A 111 9.03 26.74 6.77
CA ALA A 111 9.28 27.96 6.01
C ALA A 111 8.41 29.14 6.48
N ASP A 112 7.16 28.88 6.84
CA ASP A 112 6.25 29.88 7.38
C ASP A 112 6.67 30.34 8.79
N LEU A 113 7.11 29.40 9.65
CA LEU A 113 7.63 29.72 10.97
C LEU A 113 8.90 30.60 10.90
N GLU A 114 9.78 30.33 9.94
CA GLU A 114 11.00 31.13 9.77
C GLU A 114 10.69 32.58 9.35
N LYS A 115 9.67 32.77 8.52
CA LYS A 115 9.22 34.09 8.07
C LYS A 115 8.37 34.83 9.11
N SER A 116 7.90 34.17 10.15
CA SER A 116 7.04 34.79 11.16
C SER A 116 7.82 35.72 12.07
N ASP A 117 7.12 36.66 12.71
CA ASP A 117 7.70 37.60 13.68
C ASP A 117 7.84 37.04 15.10
N LEU A 118 7.74 35.70 15.25
CA LEU A 118 7.90 35.05 16.54
C LEU A 118 9.35 35.14 17.05
N ALA A 119 9.51 35.15 18.38
CA ALA A 119 10.83 35.04 18.98
C ALA A 119 11.50 33.71 18.66
N ASP A 120 12.82 33.67 18.54
CA ASP A 120 13.59 32.46 18.18
C ASP A 120 13.26 31.25 19.06
N ARG A 121 13.04 31.48 20.35
CA ARG A 121 12.65 30.43 21.30
C ARG A 121 11.27 29.82 20.94
N ASP A 122 10.31 30.67 20.55
CA ASP A 122 8.94 30.21 20.19
C ASP A 122 8.95 29.52 18.83
N LYS A 123 9.78 29.98 17.89
CA LYS A 123 10.02 29.28 16.61
C LYS A 123 10.58 27.88 16.83
N LEU A 124 11.59 27.77 17.71
CA LEU A 124 12.18 26.47 18.02
C LEU A 124 11.16 25.52 18.63
N ARG A 125 10.38 25.99 19.60
CA ARG A 125 9.32 25.20 20.24
C ARG A 125 8.27 24.74 19.23
N ALA A 126 7.80 25.64 18.36
CA ALA A 126 6.82 25.31 17.33
C ALA A 126 7.36 24.29 16.31
N LYS A 127 8.66 24.35 15.97
CA LYS A 127 9.31 23.34 15.13
C LYS A 127 9.37 21.97 15.83
N ASP A 128 9.71 21.93 17.10
CA ASP A 128 9.76 20.69 17.87
C ASP A 128 8.37 20.04 17.97
N GLU A 129 7.34 20.83 18.27
CA GLU A 129 5.95 20.36 18.31
C GLU A 129 5.48 19.82 16.95
N LEU A 130 5.84 20.49 15.86
CA LEU A 130 5.53 20.06 14.49
C LEU A 130 6.22 18.73 14.13
N LEU A 131 7.49 18.58 14.47
CA LEU A 131 8.25 17.35 14.20
C LEU A 131 7.75 16.20 15.06
N GLN A 132 7.34 16.46 16.30
CA GLN A 132 6.73 15.45 17.15
C GLN A 132 5.38 14.99 16.60
N ASP A 133 4.51 15.90 16.16
CA ASP A 133 3.22 15.57 15.53
C ASP A 133 3.44 14.73 14.25
N TYR A 134 4.40 15.12 13.40
CA TYR A 134 4.77 14.37 12.22
C TYR A 134 5.23 12.94 12.57
N SER A 135 6.11 12.80 13.56
CA SER A 135 6.62 11.49 13.99
C SER A 135 5.53 10.56 14.45
N VAL A 136 4.62 11.06 15.30
CA VAL A 136 3.49 10.26 15.84
C VAL A 136 2.55 9.83 14.72
N LYS A 137 2.20 10.75 13.81
CA LYS A 137 1.31 10.45 12.68
C LYS A 137 1.96 9.49 11.67
N SER A 138 3.25 9.68 11.39
CA SER A 138 4.02 8.78 10.52
C SER A 138 4.05 7.35 11.07
N GLU A 139 4.23 7.19 12.38
CA GLU A 139 4.18 5.88 13.03
C GLU A 139 2.80 5.22 12.94
N ARG A 140 1.72 6.01 13.05
CA ARG A 140 0.35 5.52 12.87
C ARG A 140 0.10 5.01 11.45
N VAL A 141 0.49 5.78 10.43
CA VAL A 141 0.38 5.40 9.02
C VAL A 141 1.22 4.14 8.75
N HIS A 142 2.44 4.09 9.29
CA HIS A 142 3.30 2.91 9.21
C HIS A 142 2.64 1.67 9.81
N THR A 143 2.04 1.79 10.99
CA THR A 143 1.31 0.70 11.65
C THR A 143 0.16 0.18 10.79
N MET A 144 -0.65 1.08 10.20
CA MET A 144 -1.71 0.69 9.27
C MET A 144 -1.16 -0.04 8.04
N THR A 145 -0.05 0.43 7.50
CA THR A 145 0.65 -0.22 6.37
C THR A 145 1.11 -1.63 6.74
N GLN A 146 1.66 -1.83 7.94
CA GLN A 146 2.08 -3.17 8.41
C GLN A 146 0.89 -4.12 8.62
N LEU A 147 -0.24 -3.63 9.15
CA LEU A 147 -1.47 -4.41 9.27
C LEU A 147 -2.03 -4.83 7.90
N LEU A 148 -2.08 -3.91 6.94
CA LEU A 148 -2.47 -4.21 5.57
C LEU A 148 -1.53 -5.23 4.92
N LYS A 149 -0.23 -5.06 5.12
CA LYS A 149 0.80 -5.98 4.63
C LYS A 149 0.63 -7.39 5.20
N ALA A 150 0.43 -7.50 6.51
CA ALA A 150 0.17 -8.78 7.17
C ALA A 150 -1.07 -9.47 6.58
N TRP A 151 -2.14 -8.71 6.34
CA TRP A 151 -3.40 -9.24 5.85
C TRP A 151 -3.38 -9.61 4.36
N THR A 152 -2.62 -8.89 3.52
CA THR A 152 -2.68 -9.05 2.06
C THR A 152 -1.55 -9.87 1.46
N LEU A 153 -0.38 -9.94 2.12
CA LEU A 153 0.83 -10.56 1.58
C LEU A 153 1.31 -11.78 2.37
N PHE A 154 0.80 -11.98 3.59
CA PHE A 154 1.27 -13.04 4.47
C PHE A 154 0.15 -14.05 4.76
N ASP A 155 0.22 -15.19 4.11
CA ASP A 155 -0.75 -16.28 4.27
C ASP A 155 -0.24 -17.32 5.28
N ARG A 156 -1.15 -17.74 6.18
CA ARG A 156 -0.87 -18.81 7.11
C ARG A 156 -0.59 -20.11 6.34
N ASN A 157 0.41 -20.85 6.79
CA ASN A 157 0.93 -22.07 6.19
C ASN A 157 1.71 -21.87 4.88
N THR A 158 1.94 -20.65 4.47
CA THR A 158 2.80 -20.28 3.33
C THR A 158 3.96 -19.42 3.80
N GLU A 159 3.70 -18.22 4.26
CA GLU A 159 4.72 -17.29 4.78
C GLU A 159 5.00 -17.49 6.27
N TYR A 160 4.02 -18.02 7.02
CA TYR A 160 4.18 -18.30 8.45
C TYR A 160 3.32 -19.47 8.92
N VAL A 161 3.70 -20.05 10.04
CA VAL A 161 2.90 -21.04 10.77
C VAL A 161 2.69 -20.60 12.21
N VAL A 162 1.63 -21.12 12.85
CA VAL A 162 1.40 -20.93 14.28
C VAL A 162 1.64 -22.24 15.01
N MET A 163 2.69 -22.27 15.83
CA MET A 163 3.06 -23.41 16.66
C MET A 163 3.27 -22.94 18.10
N ASP A 164 2.75 -23.67 19.07
CA ASP A 164 2.85 -23.32 20.50
C ASP A 164 2.37 -21.87 20.81
N LYS A 165 1.29 -21.45 20.13
CA LYS A 165 0.73 -20.08 20.22
C LYS A 165 1.71 -18.98 19.80
N LYS A 166 2.71 -19.28 18.98
CA LYS A 166 3.70 -18.35 18.46
C LYS A 166 3.71 -18.42 16.94
N VAL A 167 3.84 -17.26 16.31
CA VAL A 167 4.09 -17.14 14.87
C VAL A 167 5.54 -17.51 14.60
N LYS A 168 5.76 -18.41 13.64
CA LYS A 168 7.08 -18.81 13.16
C LYS A 168 7.15 -18.58 11.66
N ILE A 169 8.24 -17.98 11.19
CA ILE A 169 8.44 -17.67 9.77
C ILE A 169 8.73 -18.96 9.01
N VAL A 170 8.15 -19.08 7.83
CA VAL A 170 8.47 -20.12 6.84
C VAL A 170 9.34 -19.51 5.75
N ASP A 171 10.43 -20.18 5.44
CA ASP A 171 11.29 -19.80 4.31
C ASP A 171 10.59 -20.14 2.99
N ALA A 172 10.35 -19.14 2.14
CA ALA A 172 9.58 -19.28 0.91
C ALA A 172 10.25 -20.21 -0.12
N GLN A 173 11.56 -20.39 -0.06
CA GLN A 173 12.31 -21.21 -1.02
C GLN A 173 12.40 -22.66 -0.57
N THR A 174 12.63 -22.88 0.71
CA THR A 174 12.88 -24.23 1.26
C THR A 174 11.69 -24.82 1.99
N GLY A 175 10.68 -24.02 2.33
CA GLY A 175 9.53 -24.42 3.15
C GLY A 175 9.91 -24.74 4.60
N ARG A 176 11.11 -24.40 5.05
CA ARG A 176 11.59 -24.68 6.41
C ARG A 176 11.17 -23.59 7.39
N ILE A 177 10.87 -23.97 8.61
CA ILE A 177 10.63 -23.04 9.71
C ILE A 177 11.95 -22.42 10.14
N LEU A 178 11.99 -21.08 10.17
CA LEU A 178 13.14 -20.31 10.63
C LEU A 178 13.01 -20.03 12.13
N GLU A 179 13.58 -20.92 12.93
CA GLU A 179 13.52 -20.81 14.38
C GLU A 179 14.22 -19.53 14.89
N GLY A 180 13.58 -18.84 15.84
CA GLY A 180 14.11 -17.63 16.47
C GLY A 180 14.08 -16.37 15.60
N ARG A 181 13.70 -16.46 14.32
CA ARG A 181 13.57 -15.27 13.46
C ARG A 181 12.21 -14.62 13.62
N ARG A 182 12.19 -13.29 13.43
CA ARG A 182 10.99 -12.45 13.46
C ARG A 182 11.00 -11.50 12.28
N TYR A 183 9.82 -11.15 11.79
CA TYR A 183 9.69 -10.02 10.86
C TYR A 183 9.98 -8.71 11.58
N SER A 184 10.61 -7.77 10.87
CA SER A 184 10.95 -6.43 11.37
C SER A 184 9.75 -5.47 11.34
N ASP A 185 9.99 -4.27 11.85
CA ASP A 185 9.14 -3.08 11.68
C ASP A 185 7.67 -3.26 12.11
N GLY A 186 7.42 -4.05 13.16
CA GLY A 186 6.08 -4.31 13.67
C GLY A 186 5.26 -5.34 12.88
N LEU A 187 5.75 -5.83 11.74
CA LEU A 187 5.05 -6.82 10.92
C LEU A 187 4.78 -8.13 11.66
N HIS A 188 5.72 -8.59 12.47
CA HIS A 188 5.55 -9.83 13.26
C HIS A 188 4.41 -9.73 14.29
N GLN A 189 4.18 -8.53 14.81
CA GLN A 189 3.08 -8.24 15.73
C GLN A 189 1.75 -8.07 14.98
N ALA A 190 1.81 -7.65 13.72
CA ALA A 190 0.62 -7.47 12.88
C ALA A 190 0.05 -8.80 12.37
N ILE A 191 0.89 -9.85 12.22
CA ILE A 191 0.52 -11.22 11.85
C ILE A 191 -0.08 -11.96 13.05
#